data_61283fe3fbde786bcc07fc76f9f2b821
#
_entry.id   61283fe3fbde786bcc07fc76f9f2b821
#
_cell.length_a   1.000
_cell.length_b   1.000
_cell.length_c   1.000
_cell.angle_alpha   90.00
_cell.angle_beta   90.00
_cell.angle_gamma   90.00
#
_symmetry.space_group_name_H-M   'P 1'
#
loop_
_entity.id
_entity.type
_entity.pdbx_description
1 polymer ?
#
loop_
_entity_poly.entity_id
_entity_poly.type
_entity_poly.pdbx_seq_one_letter_code
_entity_poly.pdbx_strand_id
1 'polypeptide(L)'
;TDNVVNVSSDLRNLRMIKTSVELAQIKESAEIHTEVYKRIPSLYIKGMTDLELQIEIEREMRLHGSIGIFRSFGENMDIFMGSLLAGDNAQAASPFDYALGGEGISPILPLGANGSILKSGTTIMIDMAGNYRPYMDDMSRTFSIEQAPDTAYFAHEISIKIHNSIKSFAKPGTSCSDIYNTALEIVKENNLEAYFMGTGQQAKFIGHGVGLEINEPPVFTPRSKETLVAGMAIALEPK
;
A
#
# COMPACT_ATOMS: atom_id res chain seq x y z
N THR A 1 20.01 10.89 37.42
CA THR A 1 19.42 10.85 36.09
C THR A 1 19.44 9.40 35.66
N ASP A 2 18.24 8.81 35.69
CA ASP A 2 18.03 7.42 35.29
C ASP A 2 18.45 7.27 33.83
N ASN A 3 19.23 6.22 33.53
CA ASN A 3 19.60 5.89 32.16
C ASN A 3 18.34 5.42 31.41
N VAL A 4 17.69 6.33 30.67
CA VAL A 4 16.59 5.97 29.79
C VAL A 4 17.20 5.34 28.53
N VAL A 5 16.80 4.10 28.23
CA VAL A 5 17.22 3.37 27.04
C VAL A 5 16.05 3.32 26.05
N ASN A 6 16.31 3.67 24.79
CA ASN A 6 15.32 3.52 23.73
C ASN A 6 15.28 2.07 23.25
N VAL A 7 14.18 1.38 23.51
CA VAL A 7 13.93 -0.03 23.13
C VAL A 7 13.00 -0.19 21.92
N SER A 8 12.75 0.88 21.17
CA SER A 8 11.78 0.87 20.05
C SER A 8 12.17 -0.15 18.96
N SER A 9 13.45 -0.30 18.66
CA SER A 9 13.94 -1.29 17.70
C SER A 9 13.70 -2.72 18.17
N ASP A 10 13.89 -2.98 19.46
CA ASP A 10 13.71 -4.32 20.04
C ASP A 10 12.23 -4.71 20.00
N LEU A 11 11.33 -3.77 20.33
CA LEU A 11 9.89 -4.00 20.25
C LEU A 11 9.43 -4.23 18.81
N ARG A 12 9.97 -3.50 17.81
CA ARG A 12 9.66 -3.73 16.40
C ARG A 12 10.13 -5.10 15.93
N ASN A 13 11.34 -5.51 16.33
CA ASN A 13 11.88 -6.82 16.00
C ASN A 13 11.04 -7.94 16.64
N LEU A 14 10.60 -7.77 17.88
CA LEU A 14 9.71 -8.72 18.55
C LEU A 14 8.38 -8.88 17.81
N ARG A 15 7.80 -7.79 17.32
CA ARG A 15 6.50 -7.77 16.61
C ARG A 15 6.60 -8.28 15.18
N MET A 16 7.78 -8.33 14.59
CA MET A 16 8.00 -8.72 13.19
C MET A 16 7.52 -10.16 12.93
N ILE A 17 7.71 -11.07 13.88
CA ILE A 17 7.28 -12.47 13.79
C ILE A 17 5.97 -12.61 14.58
N LYS A 18 4.90 -12.87 13.89
CA LYS A 18 3.55 -12.97 14.44
C LYS A 18 3.28 -14.36 15.00
N THR A 19 2.56 -14.40 16.10
CA THR A 19 1.95 -15.63 16.62
C THR A 19 0.79 -16.08 15.73
N SER A 20 0.33 -17.31 15.93
CA SER A 20 -0.86 -17.82 15.19
C SER A 20 -2.12 -17.00 15.44
N VAL A 21 -2.29 -16.45 16.64
CA VAL A 21 -3.42 -15.58 16.98
C VAL A 21 -3.37 -14.26 16.24
N GLU A 22 -2.19 -13.63 16.17
CA GLU A 22 -1.98 -12.38 15.44
C GLU A 22 -2.18 -12.57 13.94
N LEU A 23 -1.65 -13.66 13.37
CA LEU A 23 -1.87 -14.00 11.95
C LEU A 23 -3.35 -14.23 11.64
N ALA A 24 -4.09 -14.85 12.53
CA ALA A 24 -5.54 -15.06 12.36
C ALA A 24 -6.29 -13.72 12.32
N GLN A 25 -5.92 -12.75 13.15
CA GLN A 25 -6.53 -11.42 13.16
C GLN A 25 -6.19 -10.60 11.92
N ILE A 26 -4.93 -10.65 11.44
CA ILE A 26 -4.52 -10.01 10.17
C ILE A 26 -5.33 -10.61 9.02
N LYS A 27 -5.45 -11.94 8.97
CA LYS A 27 -6.21 -12.64 7.95
C LYS A 27 -7.68 -12.24 7.95
N GLU A 28 -8.31 -12.19 9.12
CA GLU A 28 -9.71 -11.76 9.26
C GLU A 28 -9.89 -10.30 8.80
N SER A 29 -8.96 -9.39 9.15
CA SER A 29 -8.95 -8.02 8.64
C SER A 29 -8.90 -8.01 7.12
N ALA A 30 -7.98 -8.74 6.50
CA ALA A 30 -7.80 -8.80 5.05
C ALA A 30 -9.02 -9.41 4.32
N GLU A 31 -9.69 -10.38 4.92
CA GLU A 31 -10.93 -10.98 4.38
C GLU A 31 -12.05 -9.93 4.33
N ILE A 32 -12.28 -9.19 5.42
CA ILE A 32 -13.28 -8.11 5.44
C ILE A 32 -12.91 -7.01 4.45
N HIS A 33 -11.65 -6.60 4.41
CA HIS A 33 -11.14 -5.59 3.48
C HIS A 33 -11.37 -6.02 2.02
N THR A 34 -11.11 -7.28 1.71
CA THR A 34 -11.36 -7.85 0.38
C THR A 34 -12.84 -7.75 -0.02
N GLU A 35 -13.77 -8.01 0.90
CA GLU A 35 -15.21 -7.89 0.62
C GLU A 35 -15.63 -6.43 0.36
N VAL A 36 -15.04 -5.48 1.08
CA VAL A 36 -15.26 -4.05 0.81
C VAL A 36 -14.73 -3.67 -0.58
N TYR A 37 -13.51 -4.08 -0.92
CA TYR A 37 -12.89 -3.75 -2.20
C TYR A 37 -13.66 -4.31 -3.41
N LYS A 38 -14.31 -5.48 -3.27
CA LYS A 38 -15.20 -6.02 -4.32
C LYS A 38 -16.40 -5.11 -4.62
N ARG A 39 -16.80 -4.26 -3.69
CA ARG A 39 -17.94 -3.35 -3.83
C ARG A 39 -17.57 -2.03 -4.51
N ILE A 40 -16.28 -1.66 -4.54
CA ILE A 40 -15.81 -0.38 -5.06
C ILE A 40 -16.39 -0.04 -6.45
N PRO A 41 -16.43 -0.95 -7.43
CA PRO A 41 -17.01 -0.63 -8.72
C PRO A 41 -18.47 -0.18 -8.65
N SER A 42 -19.23 -0.63 -7.64
CA SER A 42 -20.63 -0.24 -7.46
C SER A 42 -20.83 1.09 -6.72
N LEU A 43 -19.78 1.62 -6.12
CA LEU A 43 -19.79 2.90 -5.40
C LEU A 43 -19.59 4.08 -6.36
N TYR A 44 -18.97 3.84 -7.52
CA TYR A 44 -18.74 4.89 -8.49
C TYR A 44 -20.04 5.32 -9.19
N ILE A 45 -20.28 6.62 -9.23
CA ILE A 45 -21.35 7.24 -10.01
C ILE A 45 -20.70 8.20 -11.01
N LYS A 46 -21.12 8.15 -12.26
CA LYS A 46 -20.58 8.99 -13.33
C LYS A 46 -20.65 10.48 -12.97
N GLY A 47 -19.51 11.15 -13.06
CA GLY A 47 -19.34 12.55 -12.72
C GLY A 47 -18.84 12.81 -11.30
N MET A 48 -18.66 11.77 -10.48
CA MET A 48 -17.98 11.91 -9.18
C MET A 48 -16.57 12.43 -9.34
N THR A 49 -16.13 13.13 -8.33
CA THR A 49 -14.71 13.42 -8.06
C THR A 49 -14.02 12.22 -7.40
N ASP A 50 -12.71 12.20 -7.46
CA ASP A 50 -11.88 11.22 -6.74
C ASP A 50 -12.12 11.28 -5.23
N LEU A 51 -12.31 12.47 -4.65
CA LEU A 51 -12.63 12.66 -3.24
C LEU A 51 -14.01 12.08 -2.88
N GLU A 52 -15.04 12.31 -3.69
CA GLU A 52 -16.37 11.73 -3.45
C GLU A 52 -16.33 10.21 -3.47
N LEU A 53 -15.60 9.61 -4.41
CA LEU A 53 -15.43 8.16 -4.44
C LEU A 53 -14.62 7.66 -3.23
N GLN A 54 -13.56 8.36 -2.83
CA GLN A 54 -12.80 8.02 -1.63
C GLN A 54 -13.69 8.01 -0.38
N ILE A 55 -14.53 9.05 -0.20
CA ILE A 55 -15.48 9.14 0.92
C ILE A 55 -16.44 7.95 0.94
N GLU A 56 -17.00 7.55 -0.21
CA GLU A 56 -17.89 6.40 -0.28
C GLU A 56 -17.18 5.09 0.04
N ILE A 57 -15.92 4.92 -0.36
CA ILE A 57 -15.11 3.76 0.01
C ILE A 57 -14.85 3.76 1.51
N GLU A 58 -14.41 4.87 2.08
CA GLU A 58 -14.19 5.01 3.52
C GLU A 58 -15.46 4.77 4.33
N ARG A 59 -16.60 5.27 3.85
CA ARG A 59 -17.92 4.99 4.43
C ARG A 59 -18.22 3.49 4.44
N GLU A 60 -18.01 2.80 3.32
CA GLU A 60 -18.23 1.36 3.22
C GLU A 60 -17.29 0.59 4.17
N MET A 61 -16.02 0.97 4.24
CA MET A 61 -15.06 0.38 5.18
C MET A 61 -15.53 0.56 6.64
N ARG A 62 -16.01 1.75 7.00
CA ARG A 62 -16.53 2.05 8.36
C ARG A 62 -17.77 1.23 8.69
N LEU A 63 -18.67 1.05 7.75
CA LEU A 63 -19.86 0.22 7.92
C LEU A 63 -19.53 -1.27 8.13
N HIS A 64 -18.37 -1.72 7.64
CA HIS A 64 -17.86 -3.08 7.85
C HIS A 64 -16.97 -3.21 9.09
N GLY A 65 -16.86 -2.14 9.90
CA GLY A 65 -16.20 -2.18 11.20
C GLY A 65 -14.75 -1.66 11.23
N SER A 66 -14.29 -1.00 10.16
CA SER A 66 -13.00 -0.29 10.20
C SER A 66 -13.02 0.81 11.25
N ILE A 67 -11.94 0.97 12.02
CA ILE A 67 -11.80 2.07 13.00
C ILE A 67 -11.51 3.42 12.34
N GLY A 68 -11.19 3.46 11.03
CA GLY A 68 -11.12 4.66 10.21
C GLY A 68 -9.82 5.45 10.28
N ILE A 69 -8.78 4.86 10.83
CA ILE A 69 -7.42 5.41 10.85
C ILE A 69 -6.43 4.27 10.68
N PHE A 70 -5.21 4.59 10.25
CA PHE A 70 -4.10 3.64 10.40
C PHE A 70 -3.00 4.21 11.31
N ARG A 71 -2.22 3.32 11.89
CA ARG A 71 -1.05 3.67 12.67
C ARG A 71 0.22 3.46 11.86
N SER A 72 1.06 4.49 11.80
CA SER A 72 2.42 4.40 11.33
C SER A 72 3.37 4.71 12.48
N PHE A 73 4.66 4.36 12.34
CA PHE A 73 5.64 4.77 13.32
C PHE A 73 6.12 6.20 13.02
N GLY A 74 6.47 6.94 14.06
CA GLY A 74 6.94 8.31 13.97
C GLY A 74 6.14 9.25 14.86
N GLU A 75 6.64 10.46 15.02
CA GLU A 75 5.92 11.52 15.72
C GLU A 75 4.88 12.12 14.76
N ASN A 76 3.64 12.21 15.20
CA ASN A 76 2.54 12.84 14.48
C ASN A 76 2.13 12.15 13.14
N MET A 77 2.15 10.84 13.11
CA MET A 77 1.74 10.05 11.93
C MET A 77 0.33 9.46 12.11
N ASP A 78 -0.62 10.27 12.53
CA ASP A 78 -2.04 9.92 12.46
C ASP A 78 -2.56 10.26 11.07
N ILE A 79 -2.58 9.26 10.20
CA ILE A 79 -3.11 9.38 8.84
C ILE A 79 -4.44 8.63 8.78
N PHE A 80 -5.41 9.20 8.06
CA PHE A 80 -6.66 8.53 7.79
C PHE A 80 -6.44 7.25 6.96
N MET A 81 -7.48 6.57 6.56
CA MET A 81 -7.50 5.18 6.12
C MET A 81 -6.58 4.83 4.95
N GLY A 82 -6.08 5.80 4.19
CA GLY A 82 -5.22 5.63 3.03
C GLY A 82 -5.54 6.63 1.94
N SER A 83 -5.19 6.33 0.69
CA SER A 83 -5.32 7.25 -0.43
C SER A 83 -6.07 6.65 -1.60
N LEU A 84 -6.79 7.50 -2.33
CA LEU A 84 -7.29 7.25 -3.67
C LEU A 84 -6.57 8.20 -4.62
N LEU A 85 -5.92 7.66 -5.63
CA LEU A 85 -5.11 8.39 -6.59
C LEU A 85 -5.64 8.18 -7.99
N ALA A 86 -6.09 9.23 -8.63
CA ALA A 86 -6.73 9.18 -9.95
C ALA A 86 -5.93 9.96 -10.99
N GLY A 87 -5.65 9.34 -12.13
CA GLY A 87 -4.97 9.98 -13.26
C GLY A 87 -3.65 10.66 -12.87
N ASP A 88 -3.46 11.91 -13.26
CA ASP A 88 -2.21 12.66 -13.03
C ASP A 88 -1.88 12.86 -11.55
N ASN A 89 -2.88 12.89 -10.68
CA ASN A 89 -2.68 12.97 -9.23
C ASN A 89 -1.89 11.78 -8.67
N ALA A 90 -1.93 10.63 -9.34
CA ALA A 90 -1.13 9.46 -8.95
C ALA A 90 0.39 9.65 -9.14
N GLN A 91 0.83 10.69 -9.83
CA GLN A 91 2.24 11.02 -10.04
C GLN A 91 2.76 12.08 -9.06
N ALA A 92 1.88 12.67 -8.25
CA ALA A 92 2.26 13.67 -7.28
C ALA A 92 2.92 13.01 -6.06
N ALA A 93 4.18 13.36 -5.80
CA ALA A 93 4.89 12.90 -4.62
C ALA A 93 4.41 13.64 -3.37
N SER A 94 4.20 12.90 -2.29
CA SER A 94 3.85 13.46 -0.99
C SER A 94 5.10 13.67 -0.11
N PRO A 95 5.17 14.75 0.69
CA PRO A 95 6.22 14.93 1.69
C PRO A 95 6.20 13.90 2.83
N PHE A 96 5.17 13.09 2.91
CA PHE A 96 5.05 11.99 3.89
C PHE A 96 5.79 10.70 3.45
N ASP A 97 6.77 10.83 2.55
CA ASP A 97 7.62 9.74 2.04
C ASP A 97 6.89 8.66 1.22
N TYR A 98 5.78 9.04 0.62
CA TYR A 98 5.05 8.18 -0.29
C TYR A 98 5.31 8.62 -1.74
N ALA A 99 5.91 7.75 -2.52
CA ALA A 99 6.24 8.03 -3.93
C ALA A 99 5.01 8.34 -4.77
N LEU A 100 3.86 7.82 -4.38
CA LEU A 100 2.56 7.98 -5.01
C LEU A 100 1.58 8.42 -3.93
N GLY A 101 1.76 9.63 -3.40
CA GLY A 101 0.96 10.12 -2.28
C GLY A 101 -0.24 10.96 -2.69
N GLY A 102 -0.18 11.61 -3.85
CA GLY A 102 -1.19 12.57 -4.30
C GLY A 102 -1.03 13.97 -3.71
N GLU A 103 -1.70 14.93 -4.31
CA GLU A 103 -1.66 16.34 -3.89
C GLU A 103 -2.52 16.63 -2.67
N GLY A 104 -3.58 15.81 -2.46
CA GLY A 104 -4.61 16.10 -1.47
C GLY A 104 -5.45 17.34 -1.82
N ILE A 105 -6.43 17.63 -1.00
CA ILE A 105 -7.31 18.81 -1.15
C ILE A 105 -6.76 20.06 -0.47
N SER A 106 -5.67 19.94 0.27
CA SER A 106 -5.09 21.04 1.05
C SER A 106 -3.60 20.86 1.28
N PRO A 107 -2.81 21.95 1.21
CA PRO A 107 -1.40 21.90 1.58
C PRO A 107 -1.11 21.49 3.03
N ILE A 108 -2.12 21.52 3.91
CA ILE A 108 -2.01 21.06 5.31
C ILE A 108 -1.83 19.55 5.36
N LEU A 109 -2.50 18.83 4.46
CA LEU A 109 -2.36 17.38 4.29
C LEU A 109 -2.32 17.06 2.79
N PRO A 110 -1.15 17.19 2.16
CA PRO A 110 -0.96 16.91 0.74
C PRO A 110 -0.85 15.40 0.50
N LEU A 111 -1.98 14.71 0.60
CA LEU A 111 -2.09 13.26 0.48
C LEU A 111 -3.46 12.87 -0.05
N GLY A 112 -3.50 11.91 -0.98
CA GLY A 112 -4.72 11.32 -1.51
C GLY A 112 -5.41 12.17 -2.57
N ALA A 113 -6.72 12.02 -2.67
CA ALA A 113 -7.58 12.67 -3.65
C ALA A 113 -7.46 14.19 -3.60
N ASN A 114 -7.53 14.85 -4.77
CA ASN A 114 -7.39 16.29 -4.91
C ASN A 114 -8.66 17.02 -5.41
N GLY A 115 -9.77 16.29 -5.53
CA GLY A 115 -11.06 16.82 -6.03
C GLY A 115 -11.20 16.76 -7.55
N SER A 116 -10.35 16.04 -8.26
CA SER A 116 -10.44 15.86 -9.71
C SER A 116 -11.66 15.05 -10.11
N ILE A 117 -12.35 15.47 -11.16
CA ILE A 117 -13.48 14.72 -11.73
C ILE A 117 -12.97 13.45 -12.40
N LEU A 118 -13.54 12.31 -12.02
CA LEU A 118 -13.27 11.02 -12.64
C LEU A 118 -13.88 10.93 -14.03
N LYS A 119 -13.03 10.76 -15.04
CA LYS A 119 -13.40 10.75 -16.47
C LYS A 119 -13.11 9.38 -17.09
N SER A 120 -13.77 9.11 -18.22
CA SER A 120 -13.43 7.95 -19.05
C SER A 120 -11.94 7.92 -19.38
N GLY A 121 -11.33 6.74 -19.26
CA GLY A 121 -9.88 6.54 -19.44
C GLY A 121 -9.02 6.78 -18.21
N THR A 122 -9.58 7.32 -17.11
CA THR A 122 -8.85 7.52 -15.87
C THR A 122 -8.55 6.18 -15.17
N THR A 123 -7.31 5.96 -14.80
CA THR A 123 -6.92 4.91 -13.85
C THR A 123 -7.05 5.43 -12.42
N ILE A 124 -7.45 4.56 -11.51
CA ILE A 124 -7.64 4.87 -10.09
C ILE A 124 -6.91 3.81 -9.29
N MET A 125 -5.91 4.21 -8.54
CA MET A 125 -5.26 3.36 -7.53
C MET A 125 -5.86 3.69 -6.17
N ILE A 126 -6.32 2.66 -5.47
CA ILE A 126 -6.87 2.75 -4.13
C ILE A 126 -5.96 1.95 -3.23
N ASP A 127 -5.35 2.64 -2.27
CA ASP A 127 -4.31 2.14 -1.40
C ASP A 127 -4.68 2.49 0.04
N MET A 128 -5.25 1.53 0.75
CA MET A 128 -5.84 1.76 2.07
C MET A 128 -5.47 0.67 3.05
N ALA A 129 -5.32 1.07 4.30
CA ALA A 129 -5.13 0.16 5.43
C ALA A 129 -6.46 -0.45 5.88
N GLY A 130 -6.51 -1.75 6.01
CA GLY A 130 -7.58 -2.46 6.67
C GLY A 130 -7.30 -2.55 8.17
N ASN A 131 -8.20 -2.03 8.99
CA ASN A 131 -8.09 -2.08 10.46
C ASN A 131 -9.42 -2.49 11.10
N TYR A 132 -9.94 -3.62 10.66
CA TYR A 132 -11.17 -4.21 11.16
C TYR A 132 -10.96 -5.04 12.43
N ARG A 133 -9.71 -5.35 12.74
CA ARG A 133 -9.23 -6.00 13.95
C ARG A 133 -8.06 -5.20 14.52
N PRO A 134 -7.53 -5.51 15.71
CA PRO A 134 -6.39 -4.81 16.29
C PRO A 134 -5.15 -4.77 15.40
N TYR A 135 -4.98 -5.79 14.55
CA TYR A 135 -3.89 -5.87 13.56
C TYR A 135 -4.36 -5.37 12.20
N MET A 136 -3.47 -4.65 11.53
CA MET A 136 -3.73 -4.07 10.22
C MET A 136 -3.41 -5.05 9.11
N ASP A 137 -4.07 -4.88 7.98
CA ASP A 137 -3.66 -5.32 6.66
C ASP A 137 -3.53 -4.11 5.74
N ASP A 138 -2.85 -4.31 4.63
CA ASP A 138 -2.60 -3.30 3.63
C ASP A 138 -3.03 -3.81 2.26
N MET A 139 -3.78 -2.99 1.51
CA MET A 139 -4.34 -3.43 0.24
C MET A 139 -4.39 -2.31 -0.79
N SER A 140 -3.67 -2.52 -1.87
CA SER A 140 -3.75 -1.68 -3.08
C SER A 140 -4.50 -2.39 -4.19
N ARG A 141 -5.41 -1.69 -4.88
CA ARG A 141 -6.07 -2.16 -6.11
C ARG A 141 -6.23 -1.02 -7.10
N THR A 142 -6.05 -1.37 -8.38
CA THR A 142 -6.21 -0.41 -9.47
C THR A 142 -7.48 -0.73 -10.26
N PHE A 143 -8.24 0.32 -10.55
CA PHE A 143 -9.45 0.29 -11.35
C PHE A 143 -9.29 1.25 -12.53
N SER A 144 -10.20 1.16 -13.52
CA SER A 144 -10.32 2.14 -14.59
C SER A 144 -11.75 2.59 -14.75
N ILE A 145 -11.93 3.86 -15.09
CA ILE A 145 -13.23 4.38 -15.52
C ILE A 145 -13.36 4.09 -17.01
N GLU A 146 -14.25 3.15 -17.36
CA GLU A 146 -14.36 2.62 -18.71
C GLU A 146 -13.01 2.03 -19.18
N GLN A 147 -12.59 2.30 -20.40
CA GLN A 147 -11.37 1.74 -20.97
C GLN A 147 -10.17 2.70 -20.75
N ALA A 148 -9.17 2.24 -20.02
CA ALA A 148 -7.90 2.94 -19.88
C ALA A 148 -7.00 2.72 -21.12
N PRO A 149 -5.92 3.51 -21.29
CA PRO A 149 -4.92 3.26 -22.33
C PRO A 149 -4.27 1.86 -22.20
N ASP A 150 -3.93 1.24 -23.31
CA ASP A 150 -3.29 -0.09 -23.36
C ASP A 150 -1.97 -0.12 -22.56
N THR A 151 -1.25 0.99 -22.53
CA THR A 151 -0.03 1.14 -21.72
C THR A 151 -0.28 0.97 -20.22
N ALA A 152 -1.43 1.40 -19.73
CA ALA A 152 -1.82 1.22 -18.32
C ALA A 152 -2.10 -0.26 -18.01
N TYR A 153 -2.82 -0.94 -18.88
CA TYR A 153 -3.05 -2.38 -18.75
C TYR A 153 -1.75 -3.16 -18.80
N PHE A 154 -0.85 -2.83 -19.75
CA PHE A 154 0.46 -3.47 -19.83
C PHE A 154 1.28 -3.30 -18.55
N ALA A 155 1.38 -2.08 -18.01
CA ALA A 155 2.10 -1.81 -16.77
C ALA A 155 1.48 -2.58 -15.58
N HIS A 156 0.15 -2.64 -15.52
CA HIS A 156 -0.56 -3.40 -14.49
C HIS A 156 -0.30 -4.91 -14.58
N GLU A 157 -0.28 -5.48 -15.78
CA GLU A 157 0.08 -6.89 -16.00
C GLU A 157 1.50 -7.20 -15.53
N ILE A 158 2.45 -6.26 -15.72
CA ILE A 158 3.81 -6.41 -15.19
C ILE A 158 3.82 -6.38 -13.66
N SER A 159 3.05 -5.51 -13.02
CA SER A 159 2.90 -5.53 -11.56
C SER A 159 2.34 -6.87 -11.05
N ILE A 160 1.34 -7.45 -11.73
CA ILE A 160 0.83 -8.79 -11.43
C ILE A 160 1.91 -9.86 -11.65
N LYS A 161 2.71 -9.77 -12.72
CA LYS A 161 3.83 -10.67 -13.00
C LYS A 161 4.86 -10.63 -11.87
N ILE A 162 5.18 -9.43 -11.35
CA ILE A 162 6.07 -9.26 -10.20
C ILE A 162 5.50 -9.98 -8.97
N HIS A 163 4.23 -9.74 -8.62
CA HIS A 163 3.57 -10.43 -7.52
C HIS A 163 3.65 -11.95 -7.63
N ASN A 164 3.30 -12.50 -8.79
CA ASN A 164 3.30 -13.94 -9.01
C ASN A 164 4.72 -14.52 -8.96
N SER A 165 5.70 -13.83 -9.52
CA SER A 165 7.10 -14.24 -9.47
C SER A 165 7.59 -14.31 -8.03
N ILE A 166 7.43 -13.21 -7.26
CA ILE A 166 7.87 -13.15 -5.87
C ILE A 166 7.16 -14.21 -5.03
N LYS A 167 5.85 -14.36 -5.16
CA LYS A 167 5.06 -15.38 -4.45
C LYS A 167 5.57 -16.80 -4.70
N SER A 168 6.14 -17.07 -5.87
CA SER A 168 6.62 -18.40 -6.23
C SER A 168 7.90 -18.82 -5.48
N PHE A 169 8.77 -17.87 -5.11
CA PHE A 169 10.04 -18.17 -4.44
C PHE A 169 10.18 -17.59 -3.03
N ALA A 170 9.40 -16.59 -2.66
CA ALA A 170 9.45 -15.98 -1.33
C ALA A 170 9.01 -16.96 -0.25
N LYS A 171 9.98 -17.42 0.53
CA LYS A 171 9.83 -18.40 1.62
C LYS A 171 10.81 -18.07 2.75
N PRO A 172 10.65 -18.65 3.93
CA PRO A 172 11.64 -18.47 5.00
C PRO A 172 13.07 -18.73 4.50
N GLY A 173 13.97 -17.78 4.79
CA GLY A 173 15.36 -17.76 4.31
C GLY A 173 15.59 -16.92 3.05
N THR A 174 14.54 -16.47 2.34
CA THR A 174 14.69 -15.57 1.19
C THR A 174 15.13 -14.18 1.67
N SER A 175 16.15 -13.61 1.03
CA SER A 175 16.62 -12.25 1.32
C SER A 175 15.58 -11.21 0.87
N CYS A 176 15.33 -10.20 1.72
CA CYS A 176 14.44 -9.09 1.38
C CYS A 176 15.01 -8.23 0.24
N SER A 177 16.33 -8.13 0.10
CA SER A 177 16.95 -7.46 -1.06
C SER A 177 16.78 -8.24 -2.36
N ASP A 178 16.76 -9.58 -2.32
CA ASP A 178 16.54 -10.40 -3.53
C ASP A 178 15.11 -10.24 -4.03
N ILE A 179 14.14 -10.10 -3.12
CA ILE A 179 12.74 -9.80 -3.47
C ILE A 179 12.66 -8.48 -4.25
N TYR A 180 13.33 -7.43 -3.76
CA TYR A 180 13.39 -6.15 -4.45
C TYR A 180 14.08 -6.25 -5.82
N ASN A 181 15.24 -6.90 -5.86
CA ASN A 181 16.02 -7.03 -7.09
C ASN A 181 15.29 -7.82 -8.17
N THR A 182 14.58 -8.90 -7.80
CA THR A 182 13.73 -9.65 -8.74
C THR A 182 12.65 -8.78 -9.35
N ALA A 183 11.98 -7.93 -8.56
CA ALA A 183 11.00 -6.99 -9.10
C ALA A 183 11.65 -6.03 -10.09
N LEU A 184 12.81 -5.45 -9.73
CA LEU A 184 13.53 -4.52 -10.59
C LEU A 184 14.03 -5.15 -11.90
N GLU A 185 14.43 -6.42 -11.88
CA GLU A 185 14.79 -7.17 -13.09
C GLU A 185 13.60 -7.31 -14.04
N ILE A 186 12.42 -7.71 -13.52
CA ILE A 186 11.20 -7.82 -14.32
C ILE A 186 10.82 -6.47 -14.93
N VAL A 187 10.94 -5.38 -14.17
CA VAL A 187 10.67 -4.02 -14.63
C VAL A 187 11.61 -3.63 -15.79
N LYS A 188 12.92 -3.90 -15.66
CA LYS A 188 13.95 -3.64 -16.70
C LYS A 188 13.69 -4.43 -17.97
N GLU A 189 13.38 -5.72 -17.85
CA GLU A 189 13.04 -6.56 -19.01
C GLU A 189 11.87 -6.02 -19.83
N ASN A 190 11.01 -5.20 -19.21
CA ASN A 190 9.82 -4.63 -19.82
C ASN A 190 9.93 -3.10 -20.09
N ASN A 191 11.11 -2.50 -19.90
CA ASN A 191 11.41 -1.06 -20.12
C ASN A 191 10.50 -0.11 -19.32
N LEU A 192 10.19 -0.47 -18.07
CA LEU A 192 9.31 0.30 -17.18
C LEU A 192 10.05 1.01 -16.04
N GLU A 193 11.41 1.06 -16.05
CA GLU A 193 12.19 1.63 -14.94
C GLU A 193 11.84 3.07 -14.62
N ALA A 194 11.52 3.87 -15.66
CA ALA A 194 11.18 5.28 -15.50
C ALA A 194 9.84 5.51 -14.77
N TYR A 195 9.02 4.47 -14.67
CA TYR A 195 7.66 4.54 -14.10
C TYR A 195 7.51 3.77 -12.80
N PHE A 196 8.43 2.87 -12.50
CA PHE A 196 8.34 1.97 -11.37
C PHE A 196 8.48 2.71 -10.04
N MET A 197 7.50 2.53 -9.17
CA MET A 197 7.41 3.17 -7.86
C MET A 197 7.43 4.71 -7.91
N GLY A 198 6.85 5.28 -8.96
CA GLY A 198 6.74 6.73 -9.20
C GLY A 198 7.52 7.20 -10.43
N THR A 199 7.13 8.33 -11.00
CA THR A 199 7.75 8.88 -12.21
C THR A 199 8.74 10.00 -11.92
N GLY A 200 8.44 10.90 -10.99
CA GLY A 200 9.30 12.04 -10.64
C GLY A 200 10.20 11.76 -9.45
N GLN A 201 9.66 11.17 -8.42
CA GLN A 201 10.37 10.78 -7.19
C GLN A 201 10.04 9.32 -6.88
N GLN A 202 10.94 8.43 -7.27
CA GLN A 202 10.72 6.99 -7.12
C GLN A 202 11.05 6.51 -5.70
N ALA A 203 10.13 5.75 -5.10
CA ALA A 203 10.42 5.02 -3.87
C ALA A 203 11.39 3.88 -4.15
N LYS A 204 12.27 3.62 -3.17
CA LYS A 204 13.26 2.52 -3.25
C LYS A 204 12.87 1.36 -2.34
N PHE A 205 11.59 1.07 -2.24
CA PHE A 205 11.05 -0.12 -1.58
C PHE A 205 9.86 -0.64 -2.40
N ILE A 206 9.49 -1.88 -2.22
CA ILE A 206 8.35 -2.51 -2.91
C ILE A 206 7.43 -3.26 -1.95
N GLY A 207 7.61 -3.09 -0.66
CA GLY A 207 6.81 -3.74 0.36
C GLY A 207 7.46 -3.73 1.72
N HIS A 208 6.67 -4.10 2.71
CA HIS A 208 7.04 -4.04 4.12
C HIS A 208 6.24 -5.05 4.95
N GLY A 209 6.62 -5.20 6.21
CA GLY A 209 5.84 -5.92 7.21
C GLY A 209 4.59 -5.13 7.61
N VAL A 210 3.55 -5.83 8.02
CA VAL A 210 2.32 -5.26 8.57
C VAL A 210 1.99 -5.90 9.91
N GLY A 211 1.28 -5.18 10.77
CA GLY A 211 0.89 -5.70 12.07
C GLY A 211 0.10 -4.69 12.90
N LEU A 212 0.62 -4.30 14.05
CA LEU A 212 0.03 -3.24 14.88
C LEU A 212 0.20 -1.85 14.25
N GLU A 213 1.19 -1.69 13.39
CA GLU A 213 1.42 -0.53 12.55
C GLU A 213 1.33 -0.97 11.08
N ILE A 214 0.97 -0.03 10.20
CA ILE A 214 0.85 -0.32 8.77
C ILE A 214 2.22 -0.67 8.18
N ASN A 215 3.28 0.01 8.60
CA ASN A 215 4.66 -0.20 8.19
C ASN A 215 5.49 -0.78 9.33
N GLU A 216 5.78 -2.06 9.26
CA GLU A 216 6.67 -2.77 10.19
C GLU A 216 7.86 -3.41 9.42
N PRO A 217 8.94 -3.76 10.11
CA PRO A 217 9.96 -4.62 9.51
C PRO A 217 9.39 -6.01 9.11
N PRO A 218 9.96 -6.66 8.07
CA PRO A 218 11.06 -6.20 7.23
C PRO A 218 10.60 -5.20 6.17
N VAL A 219 11.54 -4.48 5.53
CA VAL A 219 11.26 -3.63 4.36
C VAL A 219 12.02 -4.18 3.16
N PHE A 220 11.37 -4.25 2.00
CA PHE A 220 11.97 -4.78 0.77
C PHE A 220 12.64 -3.66 -0.01
N THR A 221 13.92 -3.45 0.25
CA THR A 221 14.78 -2.45 -0.40
C THR A 221 16.02 -3.11 -0.96
N PRO A 222 16.78 -2.45 -1.87
CA PRO A 222 18.04 -3.02 -2.38
C PRO A 222 19.13 -3.14 -1.29
N ARG A 223 18.93 -2.53 -0.13
CA ARG A 223 19.89 -2.52 1.00
C ARG A 223 19.44 -3.32 2.22
N SER A 224 18.29 -3.97 2.13
CA SER A 224 17.77 -4.80 3.24
C SER A 224 18.72 -5.92 3.56
N LYS A 225 18.96 -6.14 4.83
CA LYS A 225 19.82 -7.20 5.35
C LYS A 225 19.02 -8.36 5.93
N GLU A 226 17.73 -8.15 6.11
CA GLU A 226 16.79 -9.12 6.67
C GLU A 226 16.50 -10.23 5.67
N THR A 227 16.14 -11.38 6.22
CA THR A 227 15.58 -12.51 5.47
C THR A 227 14.18 -12.80 5.96
N LEU A 228 13.33 -13.33 5.10
CA LEU A 228 12.00 -13.78 5.51
C LEU A 228 12.10 -14.89 6.55
N VAL A 229 11.24 -14.82 7.55
CA VAL A 229 11.08 -15.84 8.60
C VAL A 229 9.61 -16.25 8.64
N ALA A 230 9.35 -17.51 8.98
CA ALA A 230 7.98 -17.99 9.17
C ALA A 230 7.28 -17.18 10.26
N GLY A 231 6.03 -16.77 9.99
CA GLY A 231 5.26 -15.90 10.88
C GLY A 231 5.35 -14.39 10.55
N MET A 232 6.17 -13.98 9.60
CA MET A 232 6.09 -12.61 9.08
C MET A 232 4.84 -12.43 8.24
N ALA A 233 4.12 -11.33 8.46
CA ALA A 233 3.06 -10.84 7.59
C ALA A 233 3.58 -9.64 6.81
N ILE A 234 3.41 -9.63 5.50
CA ILE A 234 4.00 -8.64 4.60
C ILE A 234 2.97 -8.10 3.60
N ALA A 235 3.08 -6.82 3.28
CA ALA A 235 2.48 -6.21 2.10
C ALA A 235 3.52 -6.17 0.97
N LEU A 236 3.11 -6.48 -0.24
CA LEU A 236 3.93 -6.41 -1.44
C LEU A 236 3.24 -5.50 -2.44
N GLU A 237 3.87 -4.40 -2.79
CA GLU A 237 3.26 -3.25 -3.45
C GLU A 237 4.06 -2.74 -4.66
N PRO A 238 4.33 -3.54 -5.68
CA PRO A 238 4.94 -3.04 -6.90
C PRO A 238 3.94 -2.13 -7.64
N LYS A 239 4.24 -0.85 -7.69
CA LYS A 239 3.40 0.22 -8.27
C LYS A 239 4.07 0.88 -9.45
#